data_52bf0566483dc1ada52e69a60be2e38b
#
_entry.id   52bf0566483dc1ada52e69a60be2e38b
#
_cell.length_a   1.000
_cell.length_b   1.000
_cell.length_c   1.000
_cell.angle_alpha   90.00
_cell.angle_beta   90.00
_cell.angle_gamma   90.00
#
_symmetry.space_group_name_H-M   'P 1'
#
loop_
_entity.id
_entity.type
_entity.pdbx_description
1 polymer ?
#
loop_
_entity_poly.entity_id
_entity_poly.type
_entity_poly.pdbx_seq_one_letter_code
_entity_poly.pdbx_strand_id
1 'polypeptide(L)'
;MAEIIVMNRRDDPQRRGLSPGDVPAEFEVDPEKRLVLVRFTSEVTVEKIAEYAAHLRMHPAFRPTFGEIVDLRKTREIKLQADDFLRLADQIDPFSPEAKRAFVVRTNIQNQAARMHRILRPKRNIEIFNSFEQAESWVRK
;
A
#
# COMPACT_ATOMS: atom_id res chain seq x y z
N MET A 1 8.11 11.48 14.24
CA MET A 1 8.51 10.09 14.49
C MET A 1 7.53 9.15 13.83
N ALA A 2 8.02 8.15 13.12
CA ALA A 2 7.17 7.19 12.44
C ALA A 2 6.52 6.23 13.44
N GLU A 3 5.29 5.82 13.12
CA GLU A 3 4.57 4.86 13.92
C GLU A 3 4.26 3.65 13.05
N ILE A 4 4.71 2.47 13.45
CA ILE A 4 4.54 1.24 12.71
C ILE A 4 3.31 0.51 13.23
N ILE A 5 2.40 0.17 12.32
CA ILE A 5 1.18 -0.55 12.65
C ILE A 5 1.12 -1.83 11.84
N VAL A 6 0.96 -2.94 12.54
CA VAL A 6 0.70 -4.24 11.95
C VAL A 6 -0.80 -4.49 12.02
N MET A 7 -1.43 -4.64 10.85
CA MET A 7 -2.88 -4.78 10.76
C MET A 7 -3.32 -6.20 11.09
N ASN A 8 -3.03 -6.62 12.31
CA ASN A 8 -3.50 -7.88 12.82
C ASN A 8 -3.66 -7.76 14.33
N ARG A 9 -4.27 -8.75 14.92
CA ARG A 9 -4.37 -8.87 16.37
C ARG A 9 -3.21 -9.72 16.85
N ARG A 10 -2.05 -9.08 17.03
CA ARG A 10 -0.82 -9.78 17.42
C ARG A 10 -0.96 -10.73 18.58
N ASP A 11 -1.80 -10.36 19.52
CA ASP A 11 -1.95 -11.11 20.75
C ASP A 11 -3.01 -12.19 20.64
N ASP A 12 -3.63 -12.37 19.47
CA ASP A 12 -4.61 -13.39 19.23
C ASP A 12 -3.92 -14.73 18.96
N PRO A 13 -3.99 -15.69 19.87
CA PRO A 13 -3.33 -16.97 19.67
C PRO A 13 -3.89 -17.77 18.50
N GLN A 14 -5.09 -17.43 18.03
CA GLN A 14 -5.70 -18.11 16.89
C GLN A 14 -5.03 -17.72 15.58
N ARG A 15 -4.22 -16.68 15.58
CA ARG A 15 -3.50 -16.26 14.37
C ARG A 15 -2.24 -17.08 14.12
N ARG A 16 -1.91 -17.98 15.03
CA ARG A 16 -0.80 -18.91 14.79
C ARG A 16 -1.14 -19.81 13.62
N GLY A 17 -0.18 -20.00 12.72
CA GLY A 17 -0.36 -20.87 11.58
C GLY A 17 -1.19 -20.27 10.45
N LEU A 18 -1.27 -18.92 10.38
CA LEU A 18 -1.92 -18.25 9.27
C LEU A 18 -1.28 -18.66 7.94
N SER A 19 -2.12 -18.86 6.92
CA SER A 19 -1.63 -19.06 5.56
C SER A 19 -1.01 -17.75 5.04
N PRO A 20 -0.17 -17.83 3.98
CA PRO A 20 0.41 -16.60 3.42
C PRO A 20 -0.63 -15.55 3.02
N GLY A 21 -1.84 -15.99 2.59
CA GLY A 21 -2.91 -15.06 2.22
C GLY A 21 -3.48 -14.29 3.40
N ASP A 22 -3.30 -14.81 4.61
CA ASP A 22 -3.82 -14.19 5.83
C ASP A 22 -2.81 -13.26 6.52
N VAL A 23 -1.58 -13.21 6.01
CA VAL A 23 -0.56 -12.32 6.59
C VAL A 23 -0.94 -10.87 6.28
N PRO A 24 -1.18 -10.04 7.31
CA PRO A 24 -1.62 -8.67 7.08
C PRO A 24 -0.48 -7.80 6.51
N ALA A 25 -0.87 -6.73 5.86
CA ALA A 25 0.08 -5.71 5.46
C ALA A 25 0.59 -4.95 6.69
N GLU A 26 1.82 -4.46 6.61
CA GLU A 26 2.39 -3.59 7.63
C GLU A 26 2.46 -2.17 7.10
N PHE A 27 2.14 -1.18 7.92
CA PHE A 27 2.31 0.18 7.50
C PHE A 27 2.78 1.08 8.66
N GLU A 28 3.42 2.18 8.28
CA GLU A 28 3.80 3.23 9.22
C GLU A 28 3.40 4.58 8.66
N VAL A 29 2.96 5.47 9.55
CA VAL A 29 2.62 6.85 9.21
C VAL A 29 3.65 7.77 9.84
N ASP A 30 4.32 8.56 9.01
CA ASP A 30 5.30 9.54 9.47
C ASP A 30 4.75 10.94 9.22
N PRO A 31 4.19 11.61 10.23
CA PRO A 31 3.58 12.92 10.04
C PRO A 31 4.62 14.01 9.74
N GLU A 32 5.85 13.86 10.21
CA GLU A 32 6.91 14.85 9.92
C GLU A 32 7.29 14.83 8.44
N LYS A 33 7.39 13.63 7.86
CA LYS A 33 7.68 13.48 6.43
C LYS A 33 6.43 13.57 5.57
N ARG A 34 5.25 13.58 6.18
CA ARG A 34 3.95 13.55 5.51
C ARG A 34 3.87 12.36 4.56
N LEU A 35 4.17 11.18 5.09
CA LEU A 35 4.41 9.99 4.29
C LEU A 35 3.82 8.77 4.98
N VAL A 36 3.21 7.89 4.18
CA VAL A 36 2.77 6.57 4.60
C VAL A 36 3.62 5.55 3.84
N LEU A 37 4.16 4.57 4.56
CA LEU A 37 4.86 3.45 3.96
C LEU A 37 4.07 2.19 4.26
N VAL A 38 3.72 1.43 3.23
CA VAL A 38 3.02 0.14 3.39
C VAL A 38 3.82 -0.95 2.68
N ARG A 39 3.93 -2.11 3.34
CA ARG A 39 4.60 -3.29 2.78
C ARG A 39 3.62 -4.44 2.72
N PHE A 40 3.53 -5.06 1.55
CA PHE A 40 2.77 -6.29 1.37
C PHE A 40 3.76 -7.44 1.23
N THR A 41 3.64 -8.42 2.12
CA THR A 41 4.45 -9.63 2.04
C THR A 41 3.56 -10.81 1.65
N SER A 42 4.10 -11.76 0.91
CA SER A 42 3.43 -12.96 0.42
C SER A 42 2.37 -12.66 -0.62
N GLU A 43 1.13 -12.36 -0.23
CA GLU A 43 0.03 -12.13 -1.17
C GLU A 43 -0.54 -10.74 -1.03
N VAL A 44 -0.98 -10.16 -2.15
CA VAL A 44 -1.81 -8.96 -2.17
C VAL A 44 -3.23 -9.37 -2.55
N THR A 45 -4.19 -9.02 -1.71
CA THR A 45 -5.62 -9.31 -1.94
C THR A 45 -6.42 -8.04 -1.71
N VAL A 46 -7.65 -8.03 -2.23
CA VAL A 46 -8.58 -6.91 -1.99
C VAL A 46 -8.80 -6.72 -0.49
N GLU A 47 -8.95 -7.81 0.24
CA GLU A 47 -9.22 -7.78 1.67
C GLU A 47 -8.09 -7.11 2.44
N LYS A 48 -6.84 -7.42 2.11
CA LYS A 48 -5.68 -6.79 2.75
C LYS A 48 -5.62 -5.30 2.46
N ILE A 49 -5.89 -4.93 1.22
CA ILE A 49 -5.87 -3.51 0.82
C ILE A 49 -6.99 -2.75 1.52
N ALA A 50 -8.20 -3.33 1.56
CA ALA A 50 -9.34 -2.71 2.23
C ALA A 50 -9.08 -2.55 3.74
N GLU A 51 -8.49 -3.55 4.36
CA GLU A 51 -8.14 -3.51 5.79
C GLU A 51 -7.11 -2.41 6.05
N TYR A 52 -6.08 -2.34 5.23
CA TYR A 52 -5.07 -1.28 5.32
C TYR A 52 -5.72 0.10 5.19
N ALA A 53 -6.56 0.29 4.18
CA ALA A 53 -7.22 1.58 3.96
C ALA A 53 -8.11 1.97 5.15
N ALA A 54 -8.83 1.01 5.73
CA ALA A 54 -9.69 1.26 6.88
C ALA A 54 -8.88 1.69 8.11
N HIS A 55 -7.78 0.98 8.40
CA HIS A 55 -6.91 1.33 9.52
C HIS A 55 -6.26 2.71 9.30
N LEU A 56 -5.88 3.01 8.07
CA LEU A 56 -5.24 4.28 7.74
C LEU A 56 -6.20 5.44 7.96
N ARG A 57 -7.47 5.30 7.54
CA ARG A 57 -8.50 6.33 7.74
C ARG A 57 -8.70 6.65 9.22
N MET A 58 -8.54 5.68 10.08
CA MET A 58 -8.72 5.84 11.52
C MET A 58 -7.46 6.29 12.24
N HIS A 59 -6.33 6.34 11.56
CA HIS A 59 -5.07 6.72 12.17
C HIS A 59 -5.05 8.23 12.44
N PRO A 60 -4.80 8.66 13.70
CA PRO A 60 -4.91 10.07 14.06
C PRO A 60 -3.89 10.98 13.35
N ALA A 61 -2.74 10.45 12.95
CA ALA A 61 -1.70 11.22 12.28
C ALA A 61 -1.86 11.27 10.76
N PHE A 62 -2.73 10.44 10.19
CA PHE A 62 -2.90 10.37 8.74
C PHE A 62 -3.70 11.55 8.20
N ARG A 63 -3.27 12.05 7.02
CA ARG A 63 -4.03 13.03 6.26
C ARG A 63 -4.08 12.56 4.80
N PRO A 64 -5.22 12.71 4.09
CA PRO A 64 -5.35 12.24 2.70
C PRO A 64 -4.32 12.86 1.74
N THR A 65 -3.72 13.99 2.10
CA THR A 65 -2.71 14.66 1.26
C THR A 65 -1.31 14.11 1.45
N PHE A 66 -1.10 13.20 2.39
CA PHE A 66 0.21 12.55 2.59
C PHE A 66 0.58 11.74 1.35
N GLY A 67 1.87 11.61 1.10
CA GLY A 67 2.36 10.70 0.07
C GLY A 67 2.32 9.24 0.55
N GLU A 68 2.36 8.32 -0.40
CA GLU A 68 2.35 6.88 -0.10
C GLU A 68 3.47 6.18 -0.85
N ILE A 69 4.18 5.29 -0.15
CA ILE A 69 5.11 4.34 -0.78
C ILE A 69 4.55 2.94 -0.54
N VAL A 70 4.25 2.24 -1.63
CA VAL A 70 3.78 0.85 -1.58
C VAL A 70 4.95 -0.05 -1.94
N ASP A 71 5.47 -0.77 -0.97
CA ASP A 71 6.61 -1.67 -1.18
C ASP A 71 6.10 -3.07 -1.47
N LEU A 72 6.25 -3.50 -2.72
CA LEU A 72 5.81 -4.81 -3.20
C LEU A 72 6.96 -5.81 -3.34
N ARG A 73 8.18 -5.43 -2.96
CA ARG A 73 9.36 -6.25 -3.24
C ARG A 73 9.31 -7.64 -2.61
N LYS A 74 8.60 -7.80 -1.50
CA LYS A 74 8.44 -9.10 -0.83
C LYS A 74 7.12 -9.79 -1.18
N THR A 75 6.36 -9.24 -2.11
CA THR A 75 5.11 -9.82 -2.57
C THR A 75 5.40 -10.93 -3.56
N ARG A 76 4.88 -12.13 -3.29
CA ARG A 76 5.02 -13.29 -4.16
C ARG A 76 3.89 -13.41 -5.17
N GLU A 77 2.69 -13.03 -4.76
CA GLU A 77 1.49 -13.29 -5.53
C GLU A 77 0.52 -12.13 -5.41
N ILE A 78 -0.05 -11.73 -6.53
CA ILE A 78 -1.02 -10.64 -6.56
C ILE A 78 -2.34 -11.21 -7.05
N LYS A 79 -3.31 -11.30 -6.14
CA LYS A 79 -4.61 -11.90 -6.38
C LYS A 79 -5.65 -10.80 -6.63
N LEU A 80 -5.42 -10.01 -7.67
CA LEU A 80 -6.31 -8.92 -8.06
C LEU A 80 -6.68 -9.07 -9.52
N GLN A 81 -7.96 -8.92 -9.82
CA GLN A 81 -8.47 -8.86 -11.18
C GLN A 81 -8.70 -7.39 -11.57
N ALA A 82 -8.97 -7.16 -12.86
CA ALA A 82 -9.16 -5.79 -13.35
C ALA A 82 -10.26 -5.04 -12.59
N ASP A 83 -11.37 -5.72 -12.31
CA ASP A 83 -12.49 -5.13 -11.57
C ASP A 83 -12.09 -4.72 -10.14
N ASP A 84 -11.17 -5.46 -9.54
CA ASP A 84 -10.69 -5.15 -8.20
C ASP A 84 -9.94 -3.81 -8.17
N PHE A 85 -9.11 -3.55 -9.19
CA PHE A 85 -8.39 -2.29 -9.29
C PHE A 85 -9.34 -1.10 -9.40
N LEU A 86 -10.42 -1.24 -10.16
CA LEU A 86 -11.42 -0.18 -10.30
C LEU A 86 -12.15 0.07 -8.97
N ARG A 87 -12.55 -1.00 -8.30
CA ARG A 87 -13.23 -0.88 -7.00
C ARG A 87 -12.33 -0.26 -5.95
N LEU A 88 -11.04 -0.62 -5.94
CA LEU A 88 -10.07 -0.03 -5.02
C LEU A 88 -9.91 1.46 -5.29
N ALA A 89 -9.90 1.86 -6.57
CA ALA A 89 -9.78 3.26 -6.94
C ALA A 89 -10.96 4.10 -6.48
N ASP A 90 -12.17 3.60 -6.69
CA ASP A 90 -13.38 4.39 -6.54
C ASP A 90 -13.95 4.37 -5.13
N GLN A 91 -13.76 3.28 -4.39
CA GLN A 91 -14.49 3.05 -3.15
C GLN A 91 -13.60 2.95 -1.91
N ILE A 92 -12.35 2.55 -2.08
CA ILE A 92 -11.51 2.16 -0.94
C ILE A 92 -10.38 3.15 -0.69
N ASP A 93 -9.88 3.80 -1.73
CA ASP A 93 -8.68 4.64 -1.65
C ASP A 93 -8.86 5.83 -0.69
N PRO A 94 -8.07 5.93 0.40
CA PRO A 94 -8.17 7.03 1.35
C PRO A 94 -7.38 8.28 0.97
N PHE A 95 -6.56 8.20 -0.08
CA PHE A 95 -5.70 9.33 -0.46
C PHE A 95 -6.40 10.29 -1.41
N SER A 96 -6.04 11.57 -1.32
CA SER A 96 -6.56 12.58 -2.23
C SER A 96 -5.94 12.39 -3.63
N PRO A 97 -6.60 12.94 -4.69
CA PRO A 97 -6.09 12.80 -6.05
C PRO A 97 -4.68 13.35 -6.26
N GLU A 98 -4.29 14.37 -5.52
CA GLU A 98 -3.00 15.04 -5.66
C GLU A 98 -1.87 14.32 -4.93
N ALA A 99 -2.18 13.40 -4.05
CA ALA A 99 -1.17 12.71 -3.26
C ALA A 99 -0.22 11.93 -4.17
N LYS A 100 1.08 12.07 -3.94
CA LYS A 100 2.10 11.32 -4.69
C LYS A 100 2.17 9.91 -4.16
N ARG A 101 2.12 8.96 -5.05
CA ARG A 101 2.07 7.54 -4.70
C ARG A 101 3.12 6.79 -5.50
N ALA A 102 4.07 6.19 -4.80
CA ALA A 102 5.17 5.45 -5.40
C ALA A 102 5.00 3.96 -5.13
N PHE A 103 5.20 3.13 -6.16
CA PHE A 103 5.29 1.69 -6.00
C PHE A 103 6.75 1.28 -6.13
N VAL A 104 7.24 0.47 -5.20
CA VAL A 104 8.58 -0.11 -5.28
C VAL A 104 8.43 -1.57 -5.64
N VAL A 105 9.00 -1.96 -6.78
CA VAL A 105 8.83 -3.28 -7.37
C VAL A 105 10.17 -3.92 -7.66
N ARG A 106 10.17 -5.26 -7.78
CA ARG A 106 11.36 -6.03 -8.13
C ARG A 106 11.12 -7.03 -9.25
N THR A 107 9.89 -7.53 -9.38
CA THR A 107 9.55 -8.56 -10.36
C THR A 107 8.63 -8.02 -11.44
N ASN A 108 8.55 -8.75 -12.57
CA ASN A 108 7.63 -8.37 -13.65
C ASN A 108 6.18 -8.38 -13.20
N ILE A 109 5.79 -9.35 -12.39
CA ILE A 109 4.40 -9.44 -11.88
C ILE A 109 4.06 -8.21 -11.05
N GLN A 110 4.97 -7.83 -10.16
CA GLN A 110 4.79 -6.63 -9.33
C GLN A 110 4.70 -5.37 -10.19
N ASN A 111 5.58 -5.26 -11.18
CA ASN A 111 5.60 -4.13 -12.09
C ASN A 111 4.29 -4.04 -12.88
N GLN A 112 3.79 -5.16 -13.39
CA GLN A 112 2.54 -5.19 -14.15
C GLN A 112 1.35 -4.75 -13.28
N ALA A 113 1.30 -5.20 -12.03
CA ALA A 113 0.24 -4.79 -11.11
C ALA A 113 0.29 -3.28 -10.84
N ALA A 114 1.49 -2.74 -10.60
CA ALA A 114 1.66 -1.31 -10.36
C ALA A 114 1.26 -0.49 -11.59
N ARG A 115 1.62 -0.96 -12.79
CA ARG A 115 1.24 -0.30 -14.04
C ARG A 115 -0.27 -0.33 -14.26
N MET A 116 -0.93 -1.44 -13.96
CA MET A 116 -2.38 -1.54 -14.06
C MET A 116 -3.05 -0.53 -13.14
N HIS A 117 -2.56 -0.43 -11.91
CA HIS A 117 -3.07 0.53 -10.94
C HIS A 117 -2.93 1.97 -11.47
N ARG A 118 -1.78 2.29 -12.06
CA ARG A 118 -1.52 3.62 -12.63
C ARG A 118 -2.41 3.91 -13.83
N ILE A 119 -2.56 2.94 -14.74
CA ILE A 119 -3.36 3.10 -15.96
C ILE A 119 -4.82 3.36 -15.62
N LEU A 120 -5.35 2.66 -14.62
CA LEU A 120 -6.76 2.80 -14.23
C LEU A 120 -7.04 4.06 -13.39
N ARG A 121 -6.00 4.84 -13.08
CA ARG A 121 -6.12 6.08 -12.31
C ARG A 121 -5.37 7.22 -12.99
N PRO A 122 -5.80 7.63 -14.20
CA PRO A 122 -5.01 8.58 -14.99
C PRO A 122 -4.87 9.98 -14.38
N LYS A 123 -5.73 10.32 -13.42
CA LYS A 123 -5.69 11.63 -12.75
C LYS A 123 -4.90 11.61 -11.43
N ARG A 124 -4.22 10.51 -11.13
CA ARG A 124 -3.45 10.36 -9.90
C ARG A 124 -1.96 10.49 -10.16
N ASN A 125 -1.22 10.95 -9.16
CA ASN A 125 0.25 11.03 -9.22
C ASN A 125 0.84 9.70 -8.78
N ILE A 126 1.00 8.77 -9.73
CA ILE A 126 1.50 7.42 -9.43
C ILE A 126 2.74 7.16 -10.27
N GLU A 127 3.85 6.79 -9.61
CA GLU A 127 5.10 6.42 -10.27
C GLU A 127 5.60 5.08 -9.75
N ILE A 128 6.40 4.41 -10.59
CA ILE A 128 6.92 3.07 -10.29
C ILE A 128 8.43 3.12 -10.24
N PHE A 129 9.01 2.55 -9.20
CA PHE A 129 10.45 2.54 -8.95
C PHE A 129 10.92 1.13 -8.63
N ASN A 130 12.19 0.86 -8.89
CA ASN A 130 12.85 -0.35 -8.42
C ASN A 130 13.83 -0.07 -7.27
N SER A 131 13.82 1.14 -6.76
CA SER A 131 14.65 1.57 -5.64
C SER A 131 13.79 2.32 -4.63
N PHE A 132 13.88 1.90 -3.36
CA PHE A 132 13.15 2.57 -2.28
C PHE A 132 13.61 4.02 -2.13
N GLU A 133 14.91 4.26 -2.22
CA GLU A 133 15.49 5.59 -2.05
C GLU A 133 14.98 6.56 -3.11
N GLN A 134 14.88 6.11 -4.35
CA GLN A 134 14.36 6.93 -5.44
C GLN A 134 12.86 7.21 -5.24
N ALA A 135 12.11 6.23 -4.81
CA ALA A 135 10.68 6.38 -4.52
C ALA A 135 10.47 7.42 -3.42
N GLU A 136 11.19 7.29 -2.32
CA GLU A 136 11.06 8.22 -1.20
C GLU A 136 11.45 9.64 -1.62
N SER A 137 12.54 9.78 -2.34
CA SER A 137 12.98 11.08 -2.84
C SER A 137 11.91 11.76 -3.70
N TRP A 138 11.29 10.99 -4.58
CA TRP A 138 10.25 11.53 -5.46
C TRP A 138 8.99 11.92 -4.69
N VAL A 139 8.55 11.08 -3.77
CA VAL A 139 7.33 11.34 -2.99
C VAL A 139 7.48 12.57 -2.12
N ARG A 140 8.68 12.80 -1.60
CA ARG A 140 8.93 13.89 -0.64
C ARG A 140 9.24 15.24 -1.29
N LYS A 141 9.34 15.30 -2.59
CA LYS A 141 9.62 16.58 -3.29
C LYS A 141 8.50 17.58 -3.15
#